data_c419ca16951cdb6feca69bff5e93aa21
#
_entry.id   c419ca16951cdb6feca69bff5e93aa21
#
_cell.length_a   1.000
_cell.length_b   1.000
_cell.length_c   1.000
_cell.angle_alpha   90.00
_cell.angle_beta   90.00
_cell.angle_gamma   90.00
#
_symmetry.space_group_name_H-M   'P 1'
#
loop_
_entity.id
_entity.type
_entity.pdbx_description
1 polymer ?
#
loop_
_entity_poly.entity_id
_entity_poly.type
_entity_poly.pdbx_seq_one_letter_code
_entity_poly.pdbx_strand_id
1 'polypeptide(L)'
;NKIISAHCEVNDLLKGGYIHDGVYCKEHGHKGICSKSEWAQIERDCKLAEKTGCRYHVCHISTKESVDIIRKAKARGVKVTCETGPHYLTMCDEDLQEDGRFKMNPPLRSREDMNALIEGVKDGTIDVIATDHAPHSKEEKSKGLKGSAMGVVGLETAFGVLNTKLVKTGIISLEKLIDMMSVKPREIFDISGGKIEVGAPADLALLDIDKEWCVDPEKFVTMGRATPFQDWKLQGENLLTIYKGEIVYEAL
;
A
#
# COMPACT_ATOMS: atom_id res chain seq x y z
N ASN A 1 -11.31 14.43 -19.40
CA ASN A 1 -11.45 13.10 -18.84
C ASN A 1 -10.42 12.91 -17.71
N LYS A 2 -10.75 13.39 -16.48
CA LYS A 2 -9.87 13.29 -15.33
C LYS A 2 -10.34 12.12 -14.44
N ILE A 3 -9.41 11.53 -13.69
CA ILE A 3 -9.70 10.52 -12.68
C ILE A 3 -9.84 11.21 -11.31
N ILE A 4 -10.78 10.74 -10.49
CA ILE A 4 -10.91 11.14 -9.09
C ILE A 4 -10.19 10.08 -8.27
N SER A 5 -9.16 10.48 -7.52
CA SER A 5 -8.43 9.62 -6.60
C SER A 5 -8.79 10.01 -5.17
N ALA A 6 -9.19 9.06 -4.34
CA ALA A 6 -9.76 9.37 -3.04
C ALA A 6 -9.23 8.46 -1.92
N HIS A 7 -8.73 9.09 -0.86
CA HIS A 7 -8.67 8.49 0.47
C HIS A 7 -10.10 8.41 1.01
N CYS A 8 -10.55 7.21 1.33
CA CYS A 8 -11.93 6.98 1.73
C CYS A 8 -12.06 6.81 3.24
N GLU A 9 -12.65 7.83 3.88
CA GLU A 9 -12.84 7.84 5.32
C GLU A 9 -14.06 8.67 5.73
N VAL A 10 -14.99 8.05 6.43
CA VAL A 10 -16.14 8.73 7.05
C VAL A 10 -15.72 9.21 8.44
N ASN A 11 -15.39 10.50 8.57
CA ASN A 11 -14.82 11.09 9.78
C ASN A 11 -15.68 10.87 11.03
N ASP A 12 -17.01 10.93 10.92
CA ASP A 12 -17.93 10.72 12.04
C ASP A 12 -17.82 9.31 12.65
N LEU A 13 -17.29 8.34 11.90
CA LEU A 13 -17.11 6.98 12.36
C LEU A 13 -15.77 6.72 13.04
N LEU A 14 -14.83 7.65 13.00
CA LEU A 14 -13.51 7.51 13.64
C LEU A 14 -13.59 7.56 15.17
N LYS A 15 -14.46 8.39 15.72
CA LYS A 15 -14.71 8.54 17.18
C LYS A 15 -13.44 8.72 18.02
N GLY A 16 -12.40 9.33 17.43
CA GLY A 16 -11.09 9.51 18.05
C GLY A 16 -10.24 8.24 18.11
N GLY A 17 -10.57 7.23 17.29
CA GLY A 17 -9.75 6.02 17.07
C GLY A 17 -8.44 6.34 16.36
N TYR A 18 -7.45 5.49 16.53
CA TYR A 18 -6.12 5.67 15.96
C TYR A 18 -5.42 4.37 15.53
N ILE A 19 -6.02 3.22 15.79
CA ILE A 19 -5.68 1.89 15.25
C ILE A 19 -6.98 1.16 14.89
N HIS A 20 -6.91 -0.03 14.31
CA HIS A 20 -8.08 -0.84 14.00
C HIS A 20 -8.88 -1.22 15.26
N ASP A 21 -10.24 -1.20 15.17
CA ASP A 21 -11.15 -1.73 16.19
C ASP A 21 -11.17 -3.26 16.14
N GLY A 22 -10.02 -3.87 16.38
CA GLY A 22 -9.78 -5.30 16.31
C GLY A 22 -9.36 -5.92 17.64
N VAL A 23 -8.63 -7.02 17.55
CA VAL A 23 -8.19 -7.81 18.71
C VAL A 23 -7.22 -7.01 19.56
N TYR A 24 -6.13 -6.51 18.96
CA TYR A 24 -5.11 -5.74 19.69
C TYR A 24 -5.68 -4.53 20.39
N CYS A 25 -6.58 -3.79 19.72
CA CYS A 25 -7.23 -2.61 20.29
C CYS A 25 -7.98 -2.93 21.60
N LYS A 26 -8.72 -4.04 21.60
CA LYS A 26 -9.53 -4.48 22.77
C LYS A 26 -8.68 -4.98 23.90
N GLU A 27 -7.66 -5.79 23.60
CA GLU A 27 -6.76 -6.38 24.60
C GLU A 27 -5.89 -5.34 25.31
N HIS A 28 -5.51 -4.26 24.60
CA HIS A 28 -4.62 -3.22 25.13
C HIS A 28 -5.35 -1.91 25.52
N GLY A 29 -6.69 -1.88 25.41
CA GLY A 29 -7.49 -0.73 25.87
C GLY A 29 -7.34 0.53 25.00
N HIS A 30 -7.09 0.37 23.70
CA HIS A 30 -6.98 1.47 22.76
C HIS A 30 -8.35 1.92 22.22
N LYS A 31 -8.35 3.03 21.46
CA LYS A 31 -9.53 3.48 20.69
C LYS A 31 -9.41 3.01 19.24
N GLY A 32 -10.42 2.27 18.80
CA GLY A 32 -10.44 1.66 17.47
C GLY A 32 -11.11 2.50 16.40
N ILE A 33 -10.62 2.36 15.16
CA ILE A 33 -11.22 2.83 13.92
C ILE A 33 -11.97 1.64 13.31
N CYS A 34 -13.30 1.70 13.21
CA CYS A 34 -14.09 0.63 12.63
C CYS A 34 -13.87 0.53 11.10
N SER A 35 -13.96 -0.67 10.54
CA SER A 35 -13.83 -0.92 9.10
C SER A 35 -14.84 -0.14 8.26
N LYS A 36 -16.04 0.13 8.84
CA LYS A 36 -17.09 0.89 8.18
C LYS A 36 -16.67 2.32 7.82
N SER A 37 -15.72 2.92 8.53
CA SER A 37 -15.21 4.26 8.20
C SER A 37 -14.64 4.32 6.77
N GLU A 38 -14.03 3.25 6.29
CA GLU A 38 -13.48 3.14 4.94
C GLU A 38 -14.55 2.71 3.93
N TRP A 39 -15.10 1.51 4.09
CA TRP A 39 -15.94 0.91 3.06
C TRP A 39 -17.27 1.63 2.81
N ALA A 40 -17.84 2.34 3.80
CA ALA A 40 -19.09 3.07 3.61
C ALA A 40 -18.95 4.23 2.61
N GLN A 41 -17.80 4.92 2.61
CA GLN A 41 -17.50 5.93 1.60
C GLN A 41 -17.27 5.28 0.23
N ILE A 42 -16.51 4.19 0.17
CA ILE A 42 -16.26 3.45 -1.09
C ILE A 42 -17.58 3.00 -1.72
N GLU A 43 -18.50 2.48 -0.93
CA GLU A 43 -19.84 2.06 -1.43
C GLU A 43 -20.61 3.24 -2.02
N ARG A 44 -20.66 4.36 -1.30
CA ARG A 44 -21.29 5.60 -1.77
C ARG A 44 -20.67 6.07 -3.09
N ASP A 45 -19.34 6.13 -3.13
CA ASP A 45 -18.61 6.73 -4.26
C ASP A 45 -18.63 5.82 -5.49
N CYS A 46 -18.63 4.49 -5.33
CA CYS A 46 -18.88 3.56 -6.43
C CYS A 46 -20.27 3.75 -7.05
N LYS A 47 -21.31 3.97 -6.23
CA LYS A 47 -22.67 4.29 -6.72
C LYS A 47 -22.70 5.63 -7.47
N LEU A 48 -21.94 6.62 -7.00
CA LEU A 48 -21.81 7.91 -7.69
C LEU A 48 -21.05 7.78 -9.02
N ALA A 49 -19.94 7.02 -9.03
CA ALA A 49 -19.18 6.75 -10.24
C ALA A 49 -20.02 6.00 -11.29
N GLU A 50 -20.81 5.02 -10.87
CA GLU A 50 -21.76 4.29 -11.73
C GLU A 50 -22.79 5.25 -12.34
N LYS A 51 -23.38 6.14 -11.55
CA LYS A 51 -24.41 7.10 -11.98
C LYS A 51 -23.85 8.19 -12.89
N THR A 52 -22.62 8.63 -12.69
CA THR A 52 -22.02 9.76 -13.43
C THR A 52 -21.12 9.33 -14.59
N GLY A 53 -20.68 8.06 -14.61
CA GLY A 53 -19.73 7.54 -15.59
C GLY A 53 -18.30 8.06 -15.41
N CYS A 54 -17.97 8.71 -14.27
CA CYS A 54 -16.62 9.21 -14.00
C CYS A 54 -15.63 8.08 -13.75
N ARG A 55 -14.34 8.33 -14.00
CA ARG A 55 -13.24 7.45 -13.58
C ARG A 55 -12.98 7.71 -12.10
N TYR A 56 -12.96 6.64 -11.32
CA TYR A 56 -12.75 6.71 -9.87
C TYR A 56 -11.65 5.76 -9.43
N HIS A 57 -10.71 6.22 -8.63
CA HIS A 57 -9.64 5.42 -8.06
C HIS A 57 -9.69 5.48 -6.53
N VAL A 58 -9.75 4.32 -5.89
CA VAL A 58 -9.79 4.19 -4.44
C VAL A 58 -8.38 3.95 -3.93
N CYS A 59 -7.84 4.90 -3.15
CA CYS A 59 -6.51 4.79 -2.58
C CYS A 59 -6.47 3.77 -1.45
N HIS A 60 -5.32 3.08 -1.31
CA HIS A 60 -4.87 2.28 -0.17
C HIS A 60 -5.99 1.54 0.61
N ILE A 61 -6.83 0.75 -0.07
CA ILE A 61 -7.89 -0.03 0.61
C ILE A 61 -7.30 -1.03 1.61
N SER A 62 -7.97 -1.19 2.73
CA SER A 62 -7.49 -2.04 3.83
C SER A 62 -8.51 -3.07 4.33
N THR A 63 -9.78 -3.03 3.88
CA THR A 63 -10.85 -3.89 4.40
C THR A 63 -11.38 -4.89 3.37
N LYS A 64 -11.83 -6.05 3.83
CA LYS A 64 -12.45 -7.09 2.99
C LYS A 64 -13.74 -6.60 2.32
N GLU A 65 -14.51 -5.78 3.01
CA GLU A 65 -15.74 -5.19 2.46
C GLU A 65 -15.43 -4.25 1.29
N SER A 66 -14.32 -3.49 1.38
CA SER A 66 -13.85 -2.63 0.28
C SER A 66 -13.52 -3.46 -0.97
N VAL A 67 -12.84 -4.58 -0.81
CA VAL A 67 -12.55 -5.52 -1.91
C VAL A 67 -13.84 -6.03 -2.54
N ASP A 68 -14.81 -6.48 -1.74
CA ASP A 68 -16.08 -7.02 -2.24
C ASP A 68 -16.92 -5.95 -2.96
N ILE A 69 -17.01 -4.75 -2.41
CA ILE A 69 -17.73 -3.61 -3.00
C ILE A 69 -17.13 -3.26 -4.37
N ILE A 70 -15.81 -3.14 -4.45
CA ILE A 70 -15.10 -2.78 -5.69
C ILE A 70 -15.25 -3.91 -6.72
N ARG A 71 -15.10 -5.17 -6.33
CA ARG A 71 -15.31 -6.34 -7.20
C ARG A 71 -16.71 -6.32 -7.82
N LYS A 72 -17.74 -6.10 -7.02
CA LYS A 72 -19.12 -5.98 -7.49
C LYS A 72 -19.34 -4.76 -8.38
N ALA A 73 -18.70 -3.62 -8.10
CA ALA A 73 -18.77 -2.43 -8.93
C ALA A 73 -18.12 -2.68 -10.31
N LYS A 74 -16.93 -3.27 -10.35
CA LYS A 74 -16.25 -3.65 -11.60
C LYS A 74 -17.10 -4.63 -12.43
N ALA A 75 -17.70 -5.63 -11.79
CA ALA A 75 -18.57 -6.60 -12.47
C ALA A 75 -19.82 -5.95 -13.13
N ARG A 76 -20.28 -4.80 -12.64
CA ARG A 76 -21.34 -3.98 -13.24
C ARG A 76 -20.84 -2.99 -14.31
N GLY A 77 -19.52 -2.96 -14.59
CA GLY A 77 -18.93 -2.06 -15.56
C GLY A 77 -18.64 -0.64 -15.06
N VAL A 78 -18.65 -0.42 -13.75
CA VAL A 78 -18.25 0.87 -13.17
C VAL A 78 -16.77 1.11 -13.44
N LYS A 79 -16.41 2.32 -13.86
CA LYS A 79 -15.02 2.72 -14.14
C LYS A 79 -14.26 3.00 -12.83
N VAL A 80 -14.14 1.97 -12.00
CA VAL A 80 -13.43 2.02 -10.71
C VAL A 80 -12.16 1.20 -10.76
N THR A 81 -11.09 1.75 -10.21
CA THR A 81 -9.82 1.07 -9.92
C THR A 81 -9.46 1.28 -8.45
N CYS A 82 -8.56 0.46 -7.91
CA CYS A 82 -8.10 0.62 -6.54
C CYS A 82 -6.66 0.16 -6.33
N GLU A 83 -6.11 0.58 -5.22
CA GLU A 83 -4.80 0.18 -4.78
C GLU A 83 -4.80 -0.28 -3.32
N THR A 84 -3.77 -1.04 -2.92
CA THR A 84 -3.48 -1.38 -1.52
C THR A 84 -1.99 -1.24 -1.24
N GLY A 85 -1.61 -1.25 0.05
CA GLY A 85 -0.21 -1.09 0.47
C GLY A 85 0.50 -2.41 0.78
N PRO A 86 1.86 -2.45 0.68
CA PRO A 86 2.65 -3.60 1.09
C PRO A 86 2.37 -4.04 2.53
N HIS A 87 2.18 -3.09 3.44
CA HIS A 87 1.89 -3.35 4.85
C HIS A 87 0.53 -4.02 5.06
N TYR A 88 -0.51 -3.68 4.28
CA TYR A 88 -1.81 -4.34 4.35
C TYR A 88 -1.82 -5.76 3.77
N LEU A 89 -0.88 -6.08 2.87
CA LEU A 89 -0.75 -7.40 2.27
C LEU A 89 0.12 -8.36 3.09
N THR A 90 0.83 -7.85 4.12
CA THR A 90 1.85 -8.65 4.81
C THR A 90 1.77 -8.59 6.33
N MET A 91 0.91 -7.73 6.86
CA MET A 91 0.70 -7.53 8.29
C MET A 91 -0.79 -7.36 8.61
N CYS A 92 -1.15 -7.66 9.86
CA CYS A 92 -2.48 -7.44 10.40
C CYS A 92 -2.41 -6.79 11.80
N ASP A 93 -3.55 -6.56 12.45
CA ASP A 93 -3.61 -5.93 13.76
C ASP A 93 -2.96 -6.74 14.89
N GLU A 94 -2.83 -8.07 14.71
CA GLU A 94 -2.11 -8.95 15.63
C GLU A 94 -0.59 -8.68 15.65
N ASP A 95 -0.05 -8.04 14.60
CA ASP A 95 1.38 -7.69 14.48
C ASP A 95 1.71 -6.33 15.12
N LEU A 96 0.70 -5.60 15.63
CA LEU A 96 0.90 -4.29 16.26
C LEU A 96 1.80 -4.36 17.50
N GLN A 97 2.54 -3.30 17.73
CA GLN A 97 3.35 -3.07 18.92
C GLN A 97 3.09 -1.66 19.45
N GLU A 98 3.40 -1.39 20.71
CA GLU A 98 3.30 -0.06 21.33
C GLU A 98 4.37 0.92 20.81
N ASP A 99 4.45 1.03 19.49
CA ASP A 99 5.42 1.84 18.77
C ASP A 99 4.75 2.60 17.63
N GLY A 100 5.07 3.87 17.49
CA GLY A 100 4.52 4.72 16.43
C GLY A 100 4.81 4.24 15.01
N ARG A 101 5.84 3.40 14.80
CA ARG A 101 6.15 2.78 13.49
C ARG A 101 5.04 1.86 12.96
N PHE A 102 4.08 1.47 13.79
CA PHE A 102 2.90 0.68 13.42
C PHE A 102 1.64 1.54 13.25
N LYS A 103 1.75 2.87 13.37
CA LYS A 103 0.62 3.78 13.23
C LYS A 103 0.56 4.38 11.83
N MET A 104 -0.47 3.99 11.08
CA MET A 104 -0.81 4.51 9.75
C MET A 104 -2.33 4.65 9.60
N ASN A 105 -2.79 5.33 8.57
CA ASN A 105 -4.21 5.46 8.22
C ASN A 105 -4.41 5.26 6.71
N PRO A 106 -5.19 4.24 6.30
CA PRO A 106 -5.93 3.27 7.12
C PRO A 106 -5.04 2.46 8.07
N PRO A 107 -5.57 2.00 9.22
CA PRO A 107 -4.80 1.16 10.13
C PRO A 107 -4.64 -0.27 9.59
N LEU A 108 -3.65 -1.01 10.08
CA LEU A 108 -3.57 -2.46 9.87
C LEU A 108 -4.84 -3.10 10.39
N ARG A 109 -5.53 -3.87 9.54
CA ARG A 109 -6.80 -4.51 9.84
C ARG A 109 -6.62 -5.95 10.31
N SER A 110 -7.70 -6.67 10.43
CA SER A 110 -7.68 -8.08 10.82
C SER A 110 -6.94 -8.97 9.80
N ARG A 111 -6.54 -10.15 10.23
CA ARG A 111 -5.98 -11.19 9.34
C ARG A 111 -6.96 -11.58 8.23
N GLU A 112 -8.25 -11.54 8.50
CA GLU A 112 -9.29 -11.81 7.49
C GLU A 112 -9.30 -10.73 6.41
N ASP A 113 -9.13 -9.46 6.79
CA ASP A 113 -9.00 -8.34 5.84
C ASP A 113 -7.73 -8.50 4.99
N MET A 114 -6.58 -8.78 5.62
CA MET A 114 -5.33 -9.03 4.92
C MET A 114 -5.47 -10.15 3.87
N ASN A 115 -6.09 -11.27 4.24
CA ASN A 115 -6.30 -12.39 3.33
C ASN A 115 -7.23 -12.00 2.16
N ALA A 116 -8.27 -11.21 2.41
CA ALA A 116 -9.17 -10.72 1.37
C ALA A 116 -8.46 -9.77 0.38
N LEU A 117 -7.53 -8.95 0.86
CA LEU A 117 -6.69 -8.11 0.00
C LEU A 117 -5.78 -8.97 -0.88
N ILE A 118 -5.15 -10.01 -0.33
CA ILE A 118 -4.33 -10.97 -1.09
C ILE A 118 -5.16 -11.63 -2.20
N GLU A 119 -6.36 -12.11 -1.89
CA GLU A 119 -7.26 -12.66 -2.90
C GLU A 119 -7.69 -11.61 -3.94
N GLY A 120 -7.92 -10.36 -3.53
CA GLY A 120 -8.19 -9.24 -4.44
C GLY A 120 -7.03 -8.91 -5.38
N VAL A 121 -5.80 -9.08 -4.92
CA VAL A 121 -4.60 -9.00 -5.76
C VAL A 121 -4.57 -10.18 -6.75
N LYS A 122 -4.84 -11.40 -6.30
CA LYS A 122 -4.79 -12.61 -7.15
C LYS A 122 -5.83 -12.59 -8.25
N ASP A 123 -7.05 -12.20 -7.95
CA ASP A 123 -8.17 -12.19 -8.91
C ASP A 123 -8.26 -10.93 -9.79
N GLY A 124 -7.41 -9.91 -9.53
CA GLY A 124 -7.36 -8.66 -10.29
C GLY A 124 -8.42 -7.63 -9.88
N THR A 125 -9.08 -7.82 -8.74
CA THR A 125 -9.95 -6.78 -8.15
C THR A 125 -9.11 -5.57 -7.75
N ILE A 126 -7.92 -5.78 -7.18
CA ILE A 126 -6.96 -4.73 -6.86
C ILE A 126 -6.01 -4.55 -8.04
N ASP A 127 -5.91 -3.32 -8.53
CA ASP A 127 -5.18 -2.98 -9.76
C ASP A 127 -3.72 -2.63 -9.49
N VAL A 128 -3.45 -1.94 -8.38
CA VAL A 128 -2.18 -1.28 -8.08
C VAL A 128 -1.71 -1.62 -6.68
N ILE A 129 -0.41 -1.69 -6.48
CA ILE A 129 0.22 -1.67 -5.16
C ILE A 129 0.97 -0.34 -5.02
N ALA A 130 0.52 0.49 -4.08
CA ALA A 130 1.11 1.77 -3.74
C ALA A 130 1.64 1.75 -2.31
N THR A 131 2.70 2.49 -2.05
CA THR A 131 3.41 2.41 -0.76
C THR A 131 2.74 3.21 0.34
N ASP A 132 1.95 4.21 0.00
CA ASP A 132 1.45 5.23 0.93
C ASP A 132 2.60 5.80 1.81
N HIS A 133 3.72 6.10 1.17
CA HIS A 133 4.93 6.59 1.82
C HIS A 133 4.70 7.95 2.49
N ALA A 134 4.56 7.95 3.80
CA ALA A 134 4.27 9.14 4.62
C ALA A 134 5.32 9.30 5.73
N PRO A 135 6.48 9.90 5.43
CA PRO A 135 7.54 10.09 6.40
C PRO A 135 7.19 11.17 7.43
N HIS A 136 7.53 10.90 8.67
CA HIS A 136 7.43 11.81 9.80
C HIS A 136 8.73 11.86 10.57
N SER A 137 8.94 12.91 11.33
CA SER A 137 10.12 13.06 12.18
C SER A 137 10.15 12.01 13.31
N LYS A 138 11.35 11.77 13.86
CA LYS A 138 11.52 10.89 15.02
C LYS A 138 10.66 11.33 16.20
N GLU A 139 10.56 12.65 16.44
CA GLU A 139 9.73 13.19 17.51
C GLU A 139 8.24 12.90 17.32
N GLU A 140 7.73 13.06 16.08
CA GLU A 140 6.33 12.77 15.75
C GLU A 140 6.00 11.29 15.88
N LYS A 141 6.97 10.40 15.67
CA LYS A 141 6.79 8.94 15.71
C LYS A 141 7.17 8.29 17.06
N SER A 142 7.69 9.05 18.03
CA SER A 142 8.16 8.52 19.32
C SER A 142 7.09 8.48 20.42
N LYS A 143 5.82 8.75 20.10
CA LYS A 143 4.73 8.94 21.08
C LYS A 143 3.81 7.72 21.17
N GLY A 144 4.30 6.52 20.83
CA GLY A 144 3.53 5.27 20.80
C GLY A 144 2.37 5.30 19.79
N LEU A 145 1.49 4.33 19.85
CA LEU A 145 0.34 4.24 18.95
C LEU A 145 -0.62 5.42 19.10
N LYS A 146 -0.89 5.85 20.33
CA LYS A 146 -1.86 6.91 20.61
C LYS A 146 -1.37 8.28 20.14
N GLY A 147 -0.14 8.65 20.47
CA GLY A 147 0.36 10.02 20.34
C GLY A 147 1.10 10.31 19.03
N SER A 148 1.58 9.30 18.32
CA SER A 148 2.35 9.48 17.07
C SER A 148 1.49 9.98 15.91
N ALA A 149 2.11 10.64 14.93
CA ALA A 149 1.50 10.95 13.66
C ALA A 149 1.18 9.66 12.87
N MET A 150 0.13 9.68 12.04
CA MET A 150 -0.23 8.59 11.16
C MET A 150 0.62 8.64 9.89
N GLY A 151 1.24 7.51 9.53
CA GLY A 151 2.08 7.35 8.35
C GLY A 151 3.35 6.59 8.65
N VAL A 152 3.83 5.86 7.64
CA VAL A 152 5.05 5.05 7.68
C VAL A 152 5.86 5.24 6.41
N VAL A 153 7.16 4.96 6.47
CA VAL A 153 7.98 4.94 5.27
C VAL A 153 7.92 3.55 4.63
N GLY A 154 7.82 3.49 3.31
CA GLY A 154 7.64 2.22 2.59
C GLY A 154 8.28 2.16 1.20
N LEU A 155 8.79 3.28 0.64
CA LEU A 155 9.34 3.28 -0.73
C LEU A 155 10.51 2.29 -0.89
N GLU A 156 11.46 2.32 0.04
CA GLU A 156 12.69 1.53 -0.06
C GLU A 156 12.52 0.06 0.32
N THR A 157 11.40 -0.29 0.97
CA THR A 157 11.12 -1.67 1.41
C THR A 157 10.08 -2.38 0.56
N ALA A 158 9.26 -1.64 -0.21
CA ALA A 158 8.09 -2.17 -0.90
C ALA A 158 8.40 -3.39 -1.77
N PHE A 159 9.38 -3.29 -2.66
CA PHE A 159 9.75 -4.39 -3.55
C PHE A 159 10.24 -5.62 -2.75
N GLY A 160 11.20 -5.43 -1.84
CA GLY A 160 11.75 -6.52 -1.04
C GLY A 160 10.70 -7.24 -0.19
N VAL A 161 9.79 -6.48 0.45
CA VAL A 161 8.68 -7.03 1.24
C VAL A 161 7.75 -7.88 0.37
N LEU A 162 7.30 -7.33 -0.75
CA LEU A 162 6.36 -8.00 -1.64
C LEU A 162 7.00 -9.19 -2.37
N ASN A 163 8.26 -9.05 -2.82
CA ASN A 163 9.00 -10.16 -3.41
C ASN A 163 9.14 -11.31 -2.42
N THR A 164 9.55 -11.02 -1.18
CA THR A 164 9.71 -12.03 -0.13
C THR A 164 8.39 -12.72 0.23
N LYS A 165 7.34 -11.92 0.44
CA LYS A 165 6.08 -12.42 1.03
C LYS A 165 5.09 -12.94 0.01
N LEU A 166 5.09 -12.43 -1.22
CA LEU A 166 4.11 -12.81 -2.23
C LEU A 166 4.73 -13.58 -3.41
N VAL A 167 5.89 -13.15 -3.91
CA VAL A 167 6.50 -13.80 -5.09
C VAL A 167 7.23 -15.07 -4.70
N LYS A 168 8.15 -15.01 -3.74
CA LYS A 168 8.93 -16.17 -3.29
C LYS A 168 8.08 -17.27 -2.66
N THR A 169 6.91 -16.91 -2.16
CA THR A 169 5.93 -17.88 -1.63
C THR A 169 4.96 -18.41 -2.70
N GLY A 170 5.05 -17.92 -3.94
CA GLY A 170 4.20 -18.38 -5.05
C GLY A 170 2.76 -17.87 -5.02
N ILE A 171 2.45 -16.85 -4.23
CA ILE A 171 1.12 -16.22 -4.17
C ILE A 171 0.80 -15.47 -5.47
N ILE A 172 1.79 -14.72 -5.99
CA ILE A 172 1.73 -14.06 -7.31
C ILE A 172 3.04 -14.25 -8.06
N SER A 173 3.03 -14.04 -9.38
CA SER A 173 4.27 -14.04 -10.17
C SER A 173 5.01 -12.69 -10.03
N LEU A 174 6.31 -12.70 -10.37
CA LEU A 174 7.12 -11.48 -10.41
C LEU A 174 6.58 -10.49 -11.45
N GLU A 175 6.16 -10.97 -12.62
CA GLU A 175 5.58 -10.15 -13.67
C GLU A 175 4.33 -9.42 -13.17
N LYS A 176 3.46 -10.11 -12.41
CA LYS A 176 2.28 -9.49 -11.83
C LYS A 176 2.65 -8.42 -10.80
N LEU A 177 3.65 -8.66 -9.97
CA LEU A 177 4.13 -7.66 -9.03
C LEU A 177 4.61 -6.39 -9.76
N ILE A 178 5.44 -6.55 -10.79
CA ILE A 178 5.95 -5.43 -11.60
C ILE A 178 4.82 -4.70 -12.33
N ASP A 179 3.87 -5.46 -12.90
CA ASP A 179 2.68 -4.87 -13.54
C ASP A 179 1.91 -3.96 -12.58
N MET A 180 1.63 -4.44 -11.37
CA MET A 180 0.87 -3.70 -10.36
C MET A 180 1.64 -2.51 -9.76
N MET A 181 2.97 -2.55 -9.69
CA MET A 181 3.78 -1.47 -9.13
C MET A 181 4.23 -0.43 -10.17
N SER A 182 4.24 -0.78 -11.46
CA SER A 182 4.83 0.07 -12.50
C SER A 182 3.90 0.30 -13.70
N VAL A 183 3.40 -0.76 -14.35
CA VAL A 183 2.66 -0.64 -15.60
C VAL A 183 1.24 -0.12 -15.35
N LYS A 184 0.48 -0.78 -14.48
CA LYS A 184 -0.90 -0.42 -14.15
C LYS A 184 -1.08 1.00 -13.63
N PRO A 185 -0.23 1.52 -12.69
CA PRO A 185 -0.33 2.92 -12.30
C PRO A 185 -0.23 3.89 -13.49
N ARG A 186 0.69 3.62 -14.43
CA ARG A 186 0.88 4.47 -15.63
C ARG A 186 -0.35 4.45 -16.52
N GLU A 187 -0.93 3.26 -16.76
CA GLU A 187 -2.16 3.12 -17.55
C GLU A 187 -3.34 3.84 -16.90
N ILE A 188 -3.52 3.70 -15.59
CA ILE A 188 -4.65 4.27 -14.85
C ILE A 188 -4.58 5.79 -14.81
N PHE A 189 -3.38 6.35 -14.56
CA PHE A 189 -3.19 7.79 -14.38
C PHE A 189 -2.70 8.52 -15.64
N ASP A 190 -2.66 7.84 -16.79
CA ASP A 190 -2.20 8.39 -18.06
C ASP A 190 -0.76 8.96 -17.98
N ILE A 191 0.14 8.24 -17.26
CA ILE A 191 1.56 8.61 -17.09
C ILE A 191 2.39 7.99 -18.23
N SER A 192 3.11 8.82 -18.97
CA SER A 192 3.98 8.37 -20.06
C SER A 192 5.18 7.55 -19.55
N GLY A 193 5.78 6.71 -20.44
CA GLY A 193 6.96 5.88 -20.13
C GLY A 193 6.58 4.47 -19.66
N GLY A 194 7.53 3.78 -18.98
CA GLY A 194 7.33 2.41 -18.47
C GLY A 194 7.46 1.32 -19.53
N LYS A 195 8.11 1.61 -20.66
CA LYS A 195 8.38 0.64 -21.74
C LYS A 195 9.88 0.58 -22.02
N ILE A 196 10.37 -0.63 -22.26
CA ILE A 196 11.73 -0.87 -22.75
C ILE A 196 11.64 -1.07 -24.26
N GLU A 197 11.77 0.02 -25.00
CA GLU A 197 11.71 0.04 -26.46
C GLU A 197 12.69 1.07 -27.05
N VAL A 198 13.11 0.87 -28.29
CA VAL A 198 14.02 1.80 -28.97
C VAL A 198 13.39 3.18 -29.12
N GLY A 199 14.07 4.21 -28.62
CA GLY A 199 13.59 5.61 -28.66
C GLY A 199 12.79 6.02 -27.41
N ALA A 200 12.47 5.10 -26.49
CA ALA A 200 11.88 5.46 -25.22
C ALA A 200 12.91 6.08 -24.26
N PRO A 201 12.49 6.96 -23.35
CA PRO A 201 13.37 7.41 -22.26
C PRO A 201 13.88 6.22 -21.43
N ALA A 202 15.16 6.23 -21.08
CA ALA A 202 15.74 5.21 -20.22
C ALA A 202 15.41 5.51 -18.75
N ASP A 203 14.19 5.15 -18.35
CA ASP A 203 13.71 5.15 -16.96
C ASP A 203 13.67 3.69 -16.49
N LEU A 204 14.75 3.22 -15.87
CA LEU A 204 14.98 1.81 -15.60
C LEU A 204 15.35 1.57 -14.14
N ALA A 205 14.95 0.42 -13.61
CA ALA A 205 15.44 -0.11 -12.35
C ALA A 205 16.06 -1.49 -12.59
N LEU A 206 17.22 -1.76 -12.00
CA LEU A 206 17.85 -3.07 -11.96
C LEU A 206 17.62 -3.68 -10.58
N LEU A 207 16.91 -4.78 -10.55
CA LEU A 207 16.55 -5.48 -9.32
C LEU A 207 17.26 -6.83 -9.23
N ASP A 208 17.94 -7.11 -8.12
CA ASP A 208 18.36 -8.46 -7.78
C ASP A 208 17.27 -9.11 -6.94
N ILE A 209 16.55 -10.06 -7.52
CA ILE A 209 15.39 -10.69 -6.89
C ILE A 209 15.74 -11.72 -5.81
N ASP A 210 16.99 -12.13 -5.73
CA ASP A 210 17.48 -13.16 -4.82
C ASP A 210 18.34 -12.61 -3.68
N LYS A 211 18.87 -11.39 -3.83
CA LYS A 211 19.73 -10.75 -2.82
C LYS A 211 19.02 -10.64 -1.48
N GLU A 212 19.62 -11.24 -0.47
CA GLU A 212 19.13 -11.17 0.92
C GLU A 212 19.70 -9.92 1.62
N TRP A 213 18.83 -9.25 2.36
CA TRP A 213 19.22 -8.10 3.16
C TRP A 213 18.29 -7.95 4.37
N CYS A 214 18.73 -7.16 5.36
CA CYS A 214 17.96 -6.85 6.55
C CYS A 214 17.55 -5.39 6.53
N VAL A 215 16.28 -5.10 6.84
CA VAL A 215 15.77 -3.74 6.87
C VAL A 215 16.39 -2.98 8.03
N ASP A 216 17.25 -2.03 7.71
CA ASP A 216 17.87 -1.11 8.64
C ASP A 216 17.43 0.33 8.29
N PRO A 217 16.50 0.92 9.06
CA PRO A 217 15.99 2.25 8.77
C PRO A 217 17.06 3.34 8.75
N GLU A 218 18.19 3.15 9.45
CA GLU A 218 19.26 4.14 9.46
C GLU A 218 20.00 4.25 8.11
N LYS A 219 19.84 3.24 7.26
CA LYS A 219 20.40 3.22 5.89
C LYS A 219 19.48 3.80 4.84
N PHE A 220 18.27 4.19 5.18
CA PHE A 220 17.31 4.74 4.23
C PHE A 220 17.78 6.11 3.70
N VAL A 221 17.54 6.34 2.41
CA VAL A 221 17.73 7.63 1.76
C VAL A 221 16.65 8.62 2.21
N THR A 222 15.42 8.17 2.40
CA THR A 222 14.35 9.00 2.98
C THR A 222 14.73 9.51 4.37
N MET A 223 14.28 10.71 4.73
CA MET A 223 14.55 11.30 6.03
C MET A 223 13.76 10.61 7.17
N GLY A 224 12.61 10.01 6.87
CA GLY A 224 11.82 9.25 7.83
C GLY A 224 12.45 7.90 8.15
N ARG A 225 12.27 7.43 9.40
CA ARG A 225 12.82 6.15 9.88
C ARG A 225 11.74 5.17 10.34
N ALA A 226 10.50 5.63 10.47
CA ALA A 226 9.41 4.82 11.02
C ALA A 226 8.86 3.86 9.97
N THR A 227 9.35 2.64 9.96
CA THR A 227 8.83 1.54 9.14
C THR A 227 8.43 0.35 10.03
N PRO A 228 7.27 -0.29 9.79
CA PRO A 228 6.90 -1.50 10.52
C PRO A 228 7.77 -2.70 10.16
N PHE A 229 8.54 -2.62 9.07
CA PHE A 229 9.39 -3.69 8.55
C PHE A 229 10.81 -3.70 9.12
N GLN A 230 11.13 -2.84 10.08
CA GLN A 230 12.46 -2.83 10.70
C GLN A 230 12.86 -4.24 11.16
N ASP A 231 14.11 -4.60 10.93
CA ASP A 231 14.74 -5.90 11.23
C ASP A 231 14.18 -7.10 10.43
N TRP A 232 13.28 -6.86 9.47
CA TRP A 232 12.84 -7.94 8.58
C TRP A 232 13.97 -8.37 7.64
N LYS A 233 14.12 -9.69 7.48
CA LYS A 233 14.97 -10.28 6.44
C LYS A 233 14.17 -10.38 5.15
N LEU A 234 14.64 -9.71 4.13
CA LEU A 234 13.99 -9.62 2.84
C LEU A 234 14.85 -10.21 1.73
N GLN A 235 14.21 -10.68 0.67
CA GLN A 235 14.83 -11.00 -0.61
C GLN A 235 14.35 -10.02 -1.67
N GLY A 236 15.29 -9.52 -2.46
CA GLY A 236 15.03 -8.54 -3.51
C GLY A 236 15.46 -7.14 -3.13
N GLU A 237 16.43 -6.62 -3.85
CA GLU A 237 16.98 -5.29 -3.65
C GLU A 237 17.09 -4.54 -4.98
N ASN A 238 16.88 -3.23 -4.95
CA ASN A 238 17.17 -2.37 -6.09
C ASN A 238 18.67 -2.06 -6.13
N LEU A 239 19.35 -2.47 -7.19
CA LEU A 239 20.79 -2.26 -7.36
C LEU A 239 21.11 -0.98 -8.11
N LEU A 240 20.24 -0.56 -9.04
CA LEU A 240 20.48 0.61 -9.88
C LEU A 240 19.16 1.26 -10.26
N THR A 241 19.13 2.58 -10.26
CA THR A 241 18.04 3.35 -10.86
C THR A 241 18.58 4.33 -11.89
N ILE A 242 18.03 4.27 -13.09
CA ILE A 242 18.32 5.19 -14.18
C ILE A 242 17.07 6.05 -14.42
N TYR A 243 17.24 7.36 -14.47
CA TYR A 243 16.19 8.32 -14.81
C TYR A 243 16.62 9.19 -15.98
N LYS A 244 15.87 9.13 -17.06
CA LYS A 244 16.18 9.84 -18.32
C LYS A 244 17.60 9.57 -18.85
N GLY A 245 18.10 8.35 -18.66
CA GLY A 245 19.44 7.96 -19.10
C GLY A 245 20.58 8.26 -18.11
N GLU A 246 20.29 8.90 -16.97
CA GLU A 246 21.28 9.18 -15.92
C GLU A 246 21.13 8.23 -14.74
N ILE A 247 22.24 7.72 -14.22
CA ILE A 247 22.26 6.90 -13.00
C ILE A 247 21.98 7.84 -11.82
N VAL A 248 20.85 7.63 -11.12
CA VAL A 248 20.45 8.43 -9.96
C VAL A 248 20.57 7.67 -8.63
N TYR A 249 20.75 6.35 -8.72
CA TYR A 249 21.00 5.49 -7.55
C TYR A 249 21.80 4.27 -7.98
N GLU A 250 22.80 3.88 -7.18
CA GLU A 250 23.63 2.69 -7.37
C GLU A 250 23.99 2.09 -6.01
N ALA A 251 23.77 0.79 -5.85
CA ALA A 251 24.08 -0.02 -4.67
C ALA A 251 25.02 -1.20 -5.01
N LEU A 252 25.76 -1.11 -6.13
CA LEU A 252 26.69 -2.11 -6.62
C LEU A 252 28.04 -2.04 -5.90
#